data_67c4d9a4b1c7d5e1ad24c27dbef2d42e
#
_entry.id   67c4d9a4b1c7d5e1ad24c27dbef2d42e
#
_cell.length_a   1.000
_cell.length_b   1.000
_cell.length_c   1.000
_cell.angle_alpha   90.00
_cell.angle_beta   90.00
_cell.angle_gamma   90.00
#
_symmetry.space_group_name_H-M   'P 1'
#
loop_
_entity.id
_entity.type
_entity.pdbx_description
1 polymer ?
#
loop_
_entity_poly.entity_id
_entity_poly.type
_entity_poly.pdbx_seq_one_letter_code
_entity_poly.pdbx_strand_id
1 'polypeptide(L)'
;EIAYRMTQTEQALAFHNTLFKQQVESKTATIIDKTLGYGNDFTKFRQDGALFWDGGKLHASLTDKKKADAVAHAISETQDPQLESALVVSQGKLNQAQLEDYQSDALDLYKAKEPKGNIISIRPNDDTSALIITADSVQKDTVKAFKKKFKNNVVVELPQPEAVKA
;
A
#
# COMPACT_ATOMS: atom_id res chain seq x y z
N GLU A 1 4.65 -16.35 31.96
CA GLU A 1 4.40 -15.61 30.73
C GLU A 1 2.93 -15.78 30.33
N ILE A 2 2.15 -14.68 30.41
CA ILE A 2 0.73 -14.74 30.08
C ILE A 2 0.60 -14.52 28.59
N ALA A 3 0.31 -15.57 27.84
CA ALA A 3 0.03 -15.44 26.41
C ALA A 3 -1.31 -14.72 26.22
N TYR A 4 -1.31 -13.64 25.42
CA TYR A 4 -2.53 -12.95 25.04
C TYR A 4 -3.41 -13.89 24.23
N ARG A 5 -4.66 -14.05 24.65
CA ARG A 5 -5.67 -14.80 23.91
C ARG A 5 -6.79 -13.85 23.52
N MET A 6 -7.07 -13.80 22.23
CA MET A 6 -8.21 -13.07 21.73
C MET A 6 -9.52 -13.68 22.23
N THR A 7 -10.48 -12.87 22.57
CA THR A 7 -11.84 -13.30 22.87
C THR A 7 -12.48 -13.90 21.61
N GLN A 8 -13.56 -14.69 21.77
CA GLN A 8 -14.31 -15.22 20.63
C GLN A 8 -14.84 -14.10 19.73
N THR A 9 -15.29 -12.98 20.34
CA THR A 9 -15.77 -11.83 19.57
C THR A 9 -14.63 -11.19 18.77
N GLU A 10 -13.45 -11.01 19.36
CA GLU A 10 -12.27 -10.48 18.66
C GLU A 10 -11.83 -11.40 17.54
N GLN A 11 -11.84 -12.72 17.76
CA GLN A 11 -11.51 -13.70 16.73
C GLN A 11 -12.51 -13.66 15.57
N ALA A 12 -13.80 -13.57 15.85
CA ALA A 12 -14.83 -13.46 14.83
C ALA A 12 -14.67 -12.18 14.03
N LEU A 13 -14.40 -11.04 14.69
CA LEU A 13 -14.19 -9.77 14.02
C LEU A 13 -12.94 -9.80 13.14
N ALA A 14 -11.84 -10.36 13.63
CA ALA A 14 -10.61 -10.51 12.85
C ALA A 14 -10.83 -11.39 11.63
N PHE A 15 -11.60 -12.49 11.77
CA PHE A 15 -11.95 -13.36 10.66
C PHE A 15 -12.80 -12.62 9.61
N HIS A 16 -13.82 -11.88 10.04
CA HIS A 16 -14.66 -11.08 9.15
C HIS A 16 -13.84 -10.01 8.41
N ASN A 17 -12.93 -9.34 9.08
CA ASN A 17 -12.06 -8.33 8.45
C ASN A 17 -11.15 -8.96 7.41
N THR A 18 -10.57 -10.13 7.70
CA THR A 18 -9.72 -10.86 6.75
C THR A 18 -10.53 -11.30 5.54
N LEU A 19 -11.72 -11.88 5.77
CA LEU A 19 -12.59 -12.32 4.69
C LEU A 19 -13.05 -11.15 3.83
N PHE A 20 -13.41 -10.02 4.44
CA PHE A 20 -13.79 -8.80 3.75
C PHE A 20 -12.68 -8.32 2.83
N LYS A 21 -11.45 -8.23 3.35
CA LYS A 21 -10.29 -7.81 2.54
C LYS A 21 -10.02 -8.77 1.39
N GLN A 22 -10.07 -10.06 1.63
CA GLN A 22 -9.87 -11.07 0.58
C GLN A 22 -10.94 -10.95 -0.52
N GLN A 23 -12.20 -10.72 -0.15
CA GLN A 23 -13.27 -10.54 -1.11
C GLN A 23 -13.08 -9.29 -1.97
N VAL A 24 -12.73 -8.16 -1.35
CA VAL A 24 -12.48 -6.91 -2.07
C VAL A 24 -11.28 -7.06 -3.01
N GLU A 25 -10.20 -7.65 -2.55
CA GLU A 25 -9.01 -7.90 -3.37
C GLU A 25 -9.31 -8.81 -4.56
N SER A 26 -10.02 -9.91 -4.32
CA SER A 26 -10.38 -10.87 -5.37
C SER A 26 -11.29 -10.26 -6.43
N LYS A 27 -12.33 -9.55 -6.02
CA LYS A 27 -13.25 -8.87 -6.94
C LYS A 27 -12.52 -7.81 -7.76
N THR A 28 -11.66 -7.03 -7.10
CA THR A 28 -10.88 -5.97 -7.75
C THR A 28 -9.92 -6.56 -8.78
N ALA A 29 -9.18 -7.58 -8.40
CA ALA A 29 -8.24 -8.24 -9.31
C ALA A 29 -8.95 -8.81 -10.55
N THR A 30 -10.10 -9.43 -10.36
CA THR A 30 -10.89 -9.99 -11.46
C THR A 30 -11.35 -8.90 -12.43
N ILE A 31 -11.83 -7.77 -11.91
CA ILE A 31 -12.31 -6.66 -12.74
C ILE A 31 -11.15 -6.03 -13.50
N ILE A 32 -10.02 -5.79 -12.83
CA ILE A 32 -8.83 -5.19 -13.46
C ILE A 32 -8.29 -6.14 -14.54
N ASP A 33 -8.17 -7.43 -14.25
CA ASP A 33 -7.70 -8.43 -15.22
C ASP A 33 -8.57 -8.40 -16.48
N LYS A 34 -9.88 -8.46 -16.33
CA LYS A 34 -10.83 -8.43 -17.44
C LYS A 34 -10.77 -7.12 -18.21
N THR A 35 -10.71 -5.99 -17.51
CA THR A 35 -10.73 -4.66 -18.12
C THR A 35 -9.45 -4.40 -18.91
N LEU A 36 -8.29 -4.79 -18.36
CA LEU A 36 -6.99 -4.54 -18.99
C LEU A 36 -6.48 -5.70 -19.84
N GLY A 37 -7.23 -6.81 -19.92
CA GLY A 37 -6.93 -7.90 -20.83
C GLY A 37 -5.71 -8.73 -20.45
N TYR A 38 -5.54 -9.05 -19.16
CA TYR A 38 -4.36 -9.81 -18.70
C TYR A 38 -4.43 -11.31 -18.95
N GLY A 39 -5.61 -11.85 -19.32
CA GLY A 39 -5.77 -13.27 -19.60
C GLY A 39 -5.54 -14.17 -18.37
N ASN A 40 -6.03 -13.74 -17.21
CA ASN A 40 -5.88 -14.40 -15.90
C ASN A 40 -4.44 -14.35 -15.34
N ASP A 41 -3.56 -13.53 -15.92
CA ASP A 41 -2.22 -13.30 -15.39
C ASP A 41 -2.15 -11.92 -14.73
N PHE A 42 -2.61 -11.85 -13.48
CA PHE A 42 -2.65 -10.59 -12.73
C PHE A 42 -1.26 -10.06 -12.38
N THR A 43 -0.20 -10.86 -12.53
CA THR A 43 1.18 -10.38 -12.33
C THR A 43 1.53 -9.22 -13.28
N LYS A 44 0.86 -9.12 -14.41
CA LYS A 44 1.04 -8.01 -15.36
C LYS A 44 0.65 -6.66 -14.78
N PHE A 45 -0.22 -6.63 -13.78
CA PHE A 45 -0.63 -5.40 -13.10
C PHE A 45 0.55 -4.67 -12.45
N ARG A 46 1.61 -5.38 -12.07
CA ARG A 46 2.81 -4.78 -11.46
C ARG A 46 3.43 -3.68 -12.34
N GLN A 47 3.25 -3.76 -13.66
CA GLN A 47 3.74 -2.76 -14.60
C GLN A 47 2.76 -1.62 -14.83
N ASP A 48 1.49 -1.83 -14.55
CA ASP A 48 0.44 -0.84 -14.79
C ASP A 48 0.07 -0.04 -13.55
N GLY A 49 0.32 -0.55 -12.36
CA GLY A 49 -0.07 0.14 -11.14
C GLY A 49 0.34 -0.58 -9.87
N ALA A 50 -0.36 -0.26 -8.78
CA ALA A 50 -0.14 -0.85 -7.47
C ALA A 50 -1.47 -1.00 -6.74
N LEU A 51 -1.59 -2.07 -5.93
CA LEU A 51 -2.69 -2.29 -5.00
C LEU A 51 -2.15 -2.26 -3.58
N PHE A 52 -2.79 -1.48 -2.72
CA PHE A 52 -2.40 -1.41 -1.30
C PHE A 52 -3.56 -0.96 -0.43
N TRP A 53 -3.56 -1.41 0.82
CA TRP A 53 -4.54 -0.98 1.82
C TRP A 53 -4.03 0.24 2.57
N ASP A 54 -4.90 1.26 2.69
CA ASP A 54 -4.64 2.44 3.50
C ASP A 54 -5.96 3.03 3.99
N GLY A 55 -6.03 3.34 5.28
CA GLY A 55 -7.23 3.90 5.88
C GLY A 55 -8.46 3.00 5.79
N GLY A 56 -8.27 1.68 5.78
CA GLY A 56 -9.36 0.72 5.67
C GLY A 56 -9.93 0.55 4.26
N LYS A 57 -9.30 1.16 3.26
CA LYS A 57 -9.69 1.06 1.85
C LYS A 57 -8.58 0.46 1.01
N LEU A 58 -8.98 -0.32 0.01
CA LEU A 58 -8.06 -0.82 -1.01
C LEU A 58 -7.86 0.26 -2.07
N HIS A 59 -6.63 0.63 -2.30
CA HIS A 59 -6.26 1.59 -3.33
C HIS A 59 -5.76 0.85 -4.56
N ALA A 60 -6.40 1.07 -5.69
CA ALA A 60 -5.95 0.63 -7.00
C ALA A 60 -5.42 1.88 -7.72
N SER A 61 -4.11 2.02 -7.74
CA SER A 61 -3.43 3.14 -8.37
C SER A 61 -2.86 2.70 -9.70
N LEU A 62 -3.20 3.39 -10.78
CA LEU A 62 -2.70 3.08 -12.12
C LEU A 62 -1.90 4.26 -12.66
N THR A 63 -0.81 3.99 -13.35
CA THR A 63 0.06 5.06 -13.87
C THR A 63 -0.50 5.70 -15.14
N ASP A 64 -1.28 4.96 -15.92
CA ASP A 64 -1.92 5.45 -17.14
C ASP A 64 -3.35 5.93 -16.85
N LYS A 65 -3.64 7.18 -17.19
CA LYS A 65 -4.95 7.78 -16.92
C LYS A 65 -6.08 7.03 -17.61
N LYS A 66 -5.89 6.60 -18.86
CA LYS A 66 -6.92 5.86 -19.61
C LYS A 66 -7.24 4.53 -18.96
N LYS A 67 -6.22 3.82 -18.47
CA LYS A 67 -6.40 2.56 -17.75
C LYS A 67 -7.11 2.80 -16.42
N ALA A 68 -6.73 3.84 -15.67
CA ALA A 68 -7.40 4.20 -14.42
C ALA A 68 -8.88 4.53 -14.67
N ASP A 69 -9.19 5.32 -15.69
CA ASP A 69 -10.56 5.66 -16.04
C ASP A 69 -11.36 4.42 -16.47
N ALA A 70 -10.76 3.52 -17.25
CA ALA A 70 -11.41 2.28 -17.68
C ALA A 70 -11.73 1.37 -16.50
N VAL A 71 -10.81 1.21 -15.55
CA VAL A 71 -11.03 0.42 -14.34
C VAL A 71 -12.12 1.05 -13.46
N ALA A 72 -12.05 2.36 -13.24
CA ALA A 72 -13.07 3.07 -12.46
C ALA A 72 -14.47 2.89 -13.07
N HIS A 73 -14.58 3.00 -14.39
CA HIS A 73 -15.83 2.80 -15.10
C HIS A 73 -16.33 1.36 -14.94
N ALA A 74 -15.47 0.36 -15.13
CA ALA A 74 -15.83 -1.05 -14.98
C ALA A 74 -16.35 -1.36 -13.58
N ILE A 75 -15.72 -0.76 -12.55
CA ILE A 75 -16.16 -0.93 -11.17
C ILE A 75 -17.53 -0.28 -10.93
N SER A 76 -17.75 0.92 -11.45
CA SER A 76 -19.05 1.59 -11.33
C SER A 76 -20.18 0.80 -11.97
N GLU A 77 -19.90 0.13 -13.08
CA GLU A 77 -20.87 -0.72 -13.79
C GLU A 77 -21.31 -1.95 -12.96
N THR A 78 -20.48 -2.43 -12.04
CA THR A 78 -20.84 -3.59 -11.20
C THR A 78 -21.94 -3.26 -10.20
N GLN A 79 -22.10 -1.99 -9.80
CA GLN A 79 -23.01 -1.55 -8.74
C GLN A 79 -22.85 -2.37 -7.45
N ASP A 80 -21.62 -2.81 -7.16
CA ASP A 80 -21.28 -3.60 -5.97
C ASP A 80 -21.06 -2.67 -4.78
N PRO A 81 -21.94 -2.69 -3.74
CA PRO A 81 -21.80 -1.79 -2.60
C PRO A 81 -20.51 -2.01 -1.82
N GLN A 82 -19.99 -3.24 -1.79
CA GLN A 82 -18.73 -3.54 -1.11
C GLN A 82 -17.55 -2.83 -1.77
N LEU A 83 -17.50 -2.85 -3.11
CA LEU A 83 -16.46 -2.16 -3.86
C LEU A 83 -16.62 -0.64 -3.77
N GLU A 84 -17.84 -0.13 -3.85
CA GLU A 84 -18.09 1.30 -3.72
C GLU A 84 -17.60 1.86 -2.39
N SER A 85 -17.75 1.11 -1.31
CA SER A 85 -17.34 1.55 0.03
C SER A 85 -15.87 1.33 0.34
N ALA A 86 -15.25 0.29 -0.23
CA ALA A 86 -13.93 -0.18 0.17
C ALA A 86 -12.81 0.06 -0.84
N LEU A 87 -13.14 0.40 -2.09
CA LEU A 87 -12.16 0.54 -3.17
C LEU A 87 -12.05 1.98 -3.63
N VAL A 88 -10.81 2.45 -3.77
CA VAL A 88 -10.48 3.75 -4.36
C VAL A 88 -9.62 3.50 -5.60
N VAL A 89 -10.07 3.97 -6.75
CA VAL A 89 -9.29 3.91 -7.99
C VAL A 89 -8.76 5.31 -8.29
N SER A 90 -7.46 5.40 -8.54
CA SER A 90 -6.81 6.69 -8.81
C SER A 90 -5.68 6.52 -9.83
N GLN A 91 -5.23 7.64 -10.38
CA GLN A 91 -4.00 7.69 -11.14
C GLN A 91 -2.84 7.93 -10.19
N GLY A 92 -1.79 7.08 -10.29
CA GLY A 92 -0.58 7.23 -9.50
C GLY A 92 0.65 7.48 -10.38
N LYS A 93 1.81 7.59 -9.74
CA LYS A 93 3.07 7.90 -10.45
C LYS A 93 3.99 6.70 -10.58
N LEU A 94 4.07 5.85 -9.57
CA LEU A 94 4.91 4.66 -9.56
C LEU A 94 4.05 3.40 -9.61
N ASN A 95 4.54 2.39 -10.33
CA ASN A 95 3.89 1.08 -10.34
C ASN A 95 4.47 0.17 -9.24
N GLN A 96 3.87 -1.00 -9.08
CA GLN A 96 4.27 -1.98 -8.06
C GLN A 96 5.73 -2.38 -8.20
N ALA A 97 6.20 -2.64 -9.41
CA ALA A 97 7.58 -3.04 -9.66
C ALA A 97 8.57 -1.96 -9.22
N GLN A 98 8.29 -0.70 -9.53
CA GLN A 98 9.12 0.43 -9.10
C GLN A 98 9.12 0.60 -7.58
N LEU A 99 7.95 0.48 -6.94
CA LEU A 99 7.83 0.57 -5.49
C LEU A 99 8.61 -0.54 -4.79
N GLU A 100 8.56 -1.76 -5.32
CA GLU A 100 9.32 -2.89 -4.76
C GLU A 100 10.84 -2.69 -4.90
N ASP A 101 11.31 -2.15 -6.02
CA ASP A 101 12.72 -1.85 -6.22
C ASP A 101 13.19 -0.78 -5.22
N TYR A 102 12.41 0.28 -5.04
CA TYR A 102 12.71 1.30 -4.03
C TYR A 102 12.70 0.71 -2.62
N GLN A 103 11.75 -0.17 -2.32
CA GLN A 103 11.68 -0.82 -1.01
C GLN A 103 12.93 -1.64 -0.72
N SER A 104 13.37 -2.44 -1.66
CA SER A 104 14.59 -3.26 -1.52
C SER A 104 15.82 -2.39 -1.24
N ASP A 105 16.02 -1.36 -2.04
CA ASP A 105 17.16 -0.45 -1.89
C ASP A 105 17.08 0.34 -0.58
N ALA A 106 15.87 0.74 -0.19
CA ALA A 106 15.64 1.50 1.04
C ALA A 106 15.91 0.66 2.29
N LEU A 107 15.51 -0.62 2.28
CA LEU A 107 15.81 -1.54 3.39
C LEU A 107 17.30 -1.72 3.59
N ASP A 108 18.07 -1.87 2.51
CA ASP A 108 19.50 -2.00 2.56
C ASP A 108 20.16 -0.74 3.12
N LEU A 109 19.74 0.44 2.64
CA LEU A 109 20.29 1.71 3.12
C LEU A 109 19.93 1.96 4.59
N TYR A 110 18.70 1.64 4.99
CA TYR A 110 18.28 1.80 6.38
C TYR A 110 19.12 0.93 7.33
N LYS A 111 19.32 -0.34 7.00
CA LYS A 111 20.17 -1.24 7.81
C LYS A 111 21.60 -0.72 7.92
N ALA A 112 22.14 -0.15 6.85
CA ALA A 112 23.51 0.40 6.85
C ALA A 112 23.62 1.63 7.74
N LYS A 113 22.60 2.49 7.76
CA LYS A 113 22.60 3.75 8.53
C LYS A 113 22.08 3.61 9.95
N GLU A 114 21.17 2.68 10.17
CA GLU A 114 20.50 2.44 11.46
C GLU A 114 20.60 0.96 11.83
N PRO A 115 21.82 0.46 12.16
CA PRO A 115 22.01 -0.97 12.40
C PRO A 115 21.25 -1.51 13.62
N LYS A 116 20.85 -0.63 14.53
CA LYS A 116 20.05 -0.99 15.71
C LYS A 116 18.59 -0.54 15.60
N GLY A 117 18.22 0.11 14.50
CA GLY A 117 16.88 0.58 14.28
C GLY A 117 15.94 -0.50 13.73
N ASN A 118 14.65 -0.26 13.88
CA ASN A 118 13.61 -1.16 13.38
C ASN A 118 12.62 -0.37 12.53
N ILE A 119 12.27 -0.93 11.39
CA ILE A 119 11.24 -0.38 10.53
C ILE A 119 9.88 -0.82 11.09
N ILE A 120 8.98 0.15 11.28
CA ILE A 120 7.64 -0.07 11.81
C ILE A 120 6.65 -0.32 10.68
N SER A 121 6.72 0.48 9.61
CA SER A 121 5.82 0.34 8.45
C SER A 121 6.47 0.86 7.19
N ILE A 122 6.01 0.32 6.07
CA ILE A 122 6.37 0.77 4.72
C ILE A 122 5.07 0.88 3.93
N ARG A 123 4.81 2.04 3.36
CA ARG A 123 3.59 2.26 2.58
C ARG A 123 3.83 3.29 1.47
N PRO A 124 3.11 3.21 0.35
CA PRO A 124 3.09 4.29 -0.62
C PRO A 124 2.35 5.52 -0.05
N ASN A 125 2.67 6.69 -0.54
CA ASN A 125 1.84 7.87 -0.28
C ASN A 125 0.60 7.86 -1.20
N ASP A 126 -0.30 8.82 -1.05
CA ASP A 126 -1.62 8.81 -1.70
C ASP A 126 -1.57 8.71 -3.22
N ASP A 127 -0.61 9.37 -3.88
CA ASP A 127 -0.47 9.36 -5.34
C ASP A 127 0.60 8.40 -5.84
N THR A 128 1.13 7.53 -4.98
CA THR A 128 2.23 6.60 -5.26
C THR A 128 3.48 7.26 -5.83
N SER A 129 3.69 8.55 -5.55
CA SER A 129 4.92 9.25 -5.96
C SER A 129 6.11 8.92 -5.07
N ALA A 130 5.86 8.41 -3.87
CA ALA A 130 6.87 8.09 -2.89
C ALA A 130 6.50 6.89 -2.04
N LEU A 131 7.52 6.20 -1.56
CA LEU A 131 7.42 5.19 -0.52
C LEU A 131 7.76 5.84 0.82
N ILE A 132 6.90 5.66 1.82
CA ILE A 132 7.10 6.22 3.16
C ILE A 132 7.50 5.10 4.11
N ILE A 133 8.69 5.25 4.71
CA ILE A 133 9.21 4.32 5.70
C ILE A 133 9.12 4.99 7.06
N THR A 134 8.36 4.39 7.97
CA THR A 134 8.29 4.80 9.36
C THR A 134 9.16 3.85 10.19
N ALA A 135 10.07 4.40 10.97
CA ALA A 135 11.03 3.63 11.76
C ALA A 135 11.17 4.21 13.16
N ASP A 136 11.64 3.38 14.09
CA ASP A 136 11.82 3.80 15.50
C ASP A 136 13.08 4.63 15.73
N SER A 137 14.03 4.61 14.79
CA SER A 137 15.26 5.36 14.86
C SER A 137 15.58 5.97 13.51
N VAL A 138 15.67 7.30 13.44
CA VAL A 138 16.00 8.03 12.21
C VAL A 138 16.91 9.21 12.59
N GLN A 139 18.21 9.06 12.31
CA GLN A 139 19.19 10.11 12.54
C GLN A 139 19.23 11.09 11.37
N LYS A 140 19.80 12.26 11.59
CA LYS A 140 19.94 13.29 10.54
C LYS A 140 20.73 12.78 9.34
N ASP A 141 21.79 12.01 9.59
CA ASP A 141 22.60 11.44 8.50
C ASP A 141 21.81 10.43 7.66
N THR A 142 20.91 9.69 8.29
CA THR A 142 20.02 8.77 7.59
C THR A 142 19.08 9.53 6.64
N VAL A 143 18.47 10.61 7.12
CA VAL A 143 17.61 11.47 6.28
C VAL A 143 18.37 12.01 5.08
N LYS A 144 19.60 12.50 5.31
CA LYS A 144 20.45 13.03 4.24
C LYS A 144 20.78 11.95 3.21
N ALA A 145 21.12 10.75 3.67
CA ALA A 145 21.46 9.62 2.80
C ALA A 145 20.27 9.22 1.91
N PHE A 146 19.08 9.18 2.49
CA PHE A 146 17.85 8.87 1.75
C PHE A 146 17.54 9.96 0.70
N LYS A 147 17.64 11.22 1.05
CA LYS A 147 17.43 12.32 0.11
C LYS A 147 18.43 12.30 -1.03
N LYS A 148 19.69 11.98 -0.73
CA LYS A 148 20.74 11.89 -1.75
C LYS A 148 20.48 10.76 -2.73
N LYS A 149 20.07 9.57 -2.23
CA LYS A 149 19.89 8.37 -3.05
C LYS A 149 18.55 8.35 -3.79
N PHE A 150 17.47 8.71 -3.11
CA PHE A 150 16.10 8.54 -3.61
C PHE A 150 15.42 9.84 -3.97
N LYS A 151 15.98 10.98 -3.63
CA LYS A 151 15.34 12.29 -3.80
C LYS A 151 14.02 12.33 -3.05
N ASN A 152 12.90 12.47 -3.77
CA ASN A 152 11.55 12.50 -3.20
C ASN A 152 10.80 11.17 -3.28
N ASN A 153 11.43 10.13 -3.88
CA ASN A 153 10.74 8.86 -4.11
C ASN A 153 10.70 7.94 -2.90
N VAL A 154 11.56 8.15 -1.91
CA VAL A 154 11.53 7.44 -0.63
C VAL A 154 11.75 8.43 0.49
N VAL A 155 10.87 8.41 1.47
CA VAL A 155 10.93 9.26 2.66
C VAL A 155 11.04 8.36 3.88
N VAL A 156 11.99 8.65 4.76
CA VAL A 156 12.14 7.98 6.05
C VAL A 156 11.79 8.95 7.17
N GLU A 157 10.96 8.50 8.11
CA GLU A 157 10.46 9.34 9.19
C GLU A 157 10.23 8.57 10.48
N LEU A 158 10.22 9.29 11.59
CA LEU A 158 9.79 8.75 12.89
C LEU A 158 8.26 8.68 12.92
N PRO A 159 7.69 7.80 13.78
CA PRO A 159 6.24 7.78 13.96
C PRO A 159 5.72 9.14 14.38
N GLN A 160 4.58 9.54 13.81
CA GLN A 160 3.88 10.74 14.24
C GLN A 160 3.32 10.51 15.65
N PRO A 161 3.46 11.47 16.58
CA PRO A 161 2.79 11.33 17.87
C PRO A 161 1.28 11.29 17.64
N GLU A 162 0.61 10.37 18.34
CA GLU A 162 -0.86 10.33 18.30
C GLU A 162 -1.40 11.67 18.82
N ALA A 163 -2.40 12.22 18.10
CA ALA A 163 -3.08 13.41 18.57
C ALA A 163 -3.76 13.08 19.89
N VAL A 164 -3.32 13.76 20.98
CA VAL A 164 -3.98 13.64 22.27
C VAL A 164 -5.36 14.30 22.12
N LYS A 165 -6.40 13.49 22.15
CA LYS A 165 -7.76 14.00 22.18
C LYS A 165 -7.99 14.62 23.56
N ALA A 166 -8.09 15.92 23.59
CA ALA A 166 -8.44 16.63 24.79
C ALA A 166 -9.90 16.32 25.18
#